data_16bf33b8b023b4caa88d9b4baaea09fa
#
_entry.id   16bf33b8b023b4caa88d9b4baaea09fa
#
_cell.length_a   1.000
_cell.length_b   1.000
_cell.length_c   1.000
_cell.angle_alpha   90.00
_cell.angle_beta   90.00
_cell.angle_gamma   90.00
#
_symmetry.space_group_name_H-M   'P 1'
#
loop_
_entity.id
_entity.type
_entity.pdbx_description
1 polymer ?
#
loop_
_entity_poly.entity_id
_entity_poly.type
_entity_poly.pdbx_seq_one_letter_code
_entity_poly.pdbx_strand_id
1 'polypeptide(L)'
;VPFLDFQAHVAAHRRELDAAVARVLDSGWFILGPEGEAFERELAAALGVREAVTVGSGTDALHLALRALGVGPGDEVVTSSISAAFTGLAVLQAGARPVFVDVDPRTLNVDPERVAEAVSPRTRAIIPVHLYGHPADMDPILALARERGIAVLEDACQAHGALYKGRPVGALAGERGIGALSFYPTKNLGGLGDGGAILVNDPGLAPRLRQLRNGGQSDRYRHEVPGVNSRLDELQAAVLRVRLSHLPAWNDRRRALAALYRRALEGTGVEPLGEQPYARAVFHLFVVRHPRRDALAAALGERGIGTLIHYPIPLHLQPAFASLGGKPGELPVAENATREILSLPLYPELRDEQAQKVVEALRESVKRV
;
A
#
# COMPACT_ATOMS: atom_id res chain seq x y z
N VAL A 1 -4.12 -24.19 -6.33
CA VAL A 1 -4.69 -22.90 -5.95
C VAL A 1 -3.69 -21.82 -6.33
N PRO A 2 -3.98 -20.91 -7.29
CA PRO A 2 -3.08 -19.83 -7.65
C PRO A 2 -2.94 -18.84 -6.48
N PHE A 3 -1.83 -18.08 -6.47
CA PHE A 3 -1.63 -17.01 -5.48
C PHE A 3 -2.68 -15.90 -5.60
N LEU A 4 -3.10 -15.59 -6.82
CA LEU A 4 -4.14 -14.63 -7.18
C LEU A 4 -4.82 -15.10 -8.48
N ASP A 5 -6.13 -14.88 -8.62
CA ASP A 5 -6.91 -15.27 -9.80
C ASP A 5 -7.62 -14.04 -10.40
N PHE A 6 -6.94 -13.35 -11.33
CA PHE A 6 -7.51 -12.21 -12.04
C PHE A 6 -8.67 -12.58 -12.97
N GLN A 7 -8.68 -13.80 -13.53
CA GLN A 7 -9.75 -14.23 -14.40
C GLN A 7 -11.06 -14.36 -13.62
N ALA A 8 -11.00 -15.01 -12.44
CA ALA A 8 -12.15 -15.10 -11.55
C ALA A 8 -12.65 -13.71 -11.11
N HIS A 9 -11.69 -12.81 -10.74
CA HIS A 9 -12.02 -11.44 -10.32
C HIS A 9 -12.72 -10.63 -11.41
N VAL A 10 -12.25 -10.69 -12.66
CA VAL A 10 -12.89 -10.01 -13.79
C VAL A 10 -14.23 -10.65 -14.13
N ALA A 11 -14.31 -11.99 -14.14
CA ALA A 11 -15.53 -12.71 -14.47
C ALA A 11 -16.69 -12.39 -13.50
N ALA A 12 -16.39 -12.22 -12.20
CA ALA A 12 -17.39 -11.90 -11.20
C ALA A 12 -18.13 -10.58 -11.44
N HIS A 13 -17.46 -9.60 -12.10
CA HIS A 13 -17.98 -8.25 -12.30
C HIS A 13 -18.01 -7.85 -13.78
N ARG A 14 -17.90 -8.82 -14.71
CA ARG A 14 -17.71 -8.60 -16.14
C ARG A 14 -18.73 -7.61 -16.74
N ARG A 15 -20.02 -7.76 -16.45
CA ARG A 15 -21.07 -6.91 -17.02
C ARG A 15 -20.95 -5.44 -16.58
N GLU A 16 -20.63 -5.22 -15.31
CA GLU A 16 -20.45 -3.87 -14.77
C GLU A 16 -19.21 -3.20 -15.36
N LEU A 17 -18.11 -3.96 -15.48
CA LEU A 17 -16.87 -3.49 -16.09
C LEU A 17 -17.04 -3.16 -17.57
N ASP A 18 -17.69 -4.02 -18.36
CA ASP A 18 -17.97 -3.77 -19.77
C ASP A 18 -18.82 -2.51 -19.96
N ALA A 19 -19.85 -2.30 -19.12
CA ALA A 19 -20.67 -1.11 -19.16
C ALA A 19 -19.89 0.17 -18.81
N ALA A 20 -18.96 0.09 -17.84
CA ALA A 20 -18.10 1.21 -17.46
C ALA A 20 -17.16 1.59 -18.60
N VAL A 21 -16.51 0.61 -19.22
CA VAL A 21 -15.63 0.83 -20.38
C VAL A 21 -16.40 1.42 -21.56
N ALA A 22 -17.59 0.89 -21.87
CA ALA A 22 -18.43 1.38 -22.97
C ALA A 22 -18.77 2.88 -22.78
N ARG A 23 -19.16 3.31 -21.57
CA ARG A 23 -19.46 4.72 -21.29
C ARG A 23 -18.28 5.65 -21.62
N VAL A 24 -17.05 5.25 -21.32
CA VAL A 24 -15.86 6.04 -21.64
C VAL A 24 -15.63 6.10 -23.15
N LEU A 25 -15.74 4.95 -23.83
CA LEU A 25 -15.60 4.89 -25.29
C LEU A 25 -16.65 5.76 -26.01
N ASP A 26 -17.90 5.70 -25.55
CA ASP A 26 -19.01 6.49 -26.10
C ASP A 26 -18.81 8.01 -25.88
N SER A 27 -18.18 8.38 -24.75
CA SER A 27 -17.90 9.80 -24.44
C SER A 27 -16.78 10.38 -25.29
N GLY A 28 -15.83 9.54 -25.74
CA GLY A 28 -14.62 9.98 -26.42
C GLY A 28 -13.65 10.81 -25.53
N TRP A 29 -13.88 10.88 -24.23
CA TRP A 29 -13.02 11.62 -23.30
C TRP A 29 -12.17 10.63 -22.50
N PHE A 30 -10.86 10.71 -22.60
CA PHE A 30 -9.95 9.67 -22.08
C PHE A 30 -9.05 10.14 -20.93
N ILE A 31 -8.83 11.44 -20.74
CA ILE A 31 -7.92 12.01 -19.73
C ILE A 31 -8.57 13.22 -19.05
N LEU A 32 -8.53 13.25 -17.71
CA LEU A 32 -9.04 14.34 -16.87
C LEU A 32 -10.49 14.74 -17.23
N GLY A 33 -11.36 13.76 -17.29
CA GLY A 33 -12.77 13.89 -17.62
C GLY A 33 -13.71 13.53 -16.46
N PRO A 34 -14.99 13.32 -16.76
CA PRO A 34 -16.05 13.16 -15.75
C PRO A 34 -15.95 11.88 -14.91
N GLU A 35 -15.41 10.78 -15.45
CA GLU A 35 -15.22 9.55 -14.66
C GLU A 35 -14.13 9.74 -13.60
N GLY A 36 -13.03 10.42 -13.96
CA GLY A 36 -11.95 10.76 -13.03
C GLY A 36 -12.42 11.68 -11.91
N GLU A 37 -13.16 12.74 -12.24
CA GLU A 37 -13.74 13.66 -11.25
C GLU A 37 -14.75 12.96 -10.33
N ALA A 38 -15.60 12.09 -10.89
CA ALA A 38 -16.55 11.32 -10.09
C ALA A 38 -15.83 10.34 -9.15
N PHE A 39 -14.81 9.64 -9.65
CA PHE A 39 -14.00 8.73 -8.84
C PHE A 39 -13.29 9.46 -7.70
N GLU A 40 -12.68 10.63 -7.94
CA GLU A 40 -12.05 11.44 -6.87
C GLU A 40 -13.05 11.77 -5.77
N ARG A 41 -14.28 12.21 -6.11
CA ARG A 41 -15.32 12.52 -5.12
C ARG A 41 -15.80 11.28 -4.36
N GLU A 42 -16.06 10.17 -5.06
CA GLU A 42 -16.54 8.91 -4.48
C GLU A 42 -15.49 8.30 -3.55
N LEU A 43 -14.20 8.33 -3.96
CA LEU A 43 -13.08 7.85 -3.17
C LEU A 43 -12.89 8.68 -1.89
N ALA A 44 -12.93 10.01 -2.02
CA ALA A 44 -12.82 10.91 -0.88
C ALA A 44 -13.94 10.66 0.14
N ALA A 45 -15.17 10.53 -0.33
CA ALA A 45 -16.33 10.21 0.52
C ALA A 45 -16.19 8.85 1.21
N ALA A 46 -15.78 7.81 0.48
CA ALA A 46 -15.62 6.45 1.00
C ALA A 46 -14.55 6.36 2.10
N LEU A 47 -13.50 7.17 2.01
CA LEU A 47 -12.38 7.18 2.95
C LEU A 47 -12.46 8.30 4.00
N GLY A 48 -13.51 9.14 3.94
CA GLY A 48 -13.72 10.20 4.91
C GLY A 48 -12.64 11.29 4.88
N VAL A 49 -12.04 11.54 3.72
CA VAL A 49 -11.07 12.62 3.49
C VAL A 49 -11.72 13.76 2.72
N ARG A 50 -11.12 14.95 2.79
CA ARG A 50 -11.68 16.14 2.15
C ARG A 50 -11.62 16.04 0.62
N GLU A 51 -10.47 15.64 0.09
CA GLU A 51 -10.25 15.49 -1.35
C GLU A 51 -9.36 14.29 -1.67
N ALA A 52 -9.55 13.75 -2.86
CA ALA A 52 -8.63 12.81 -3.50
C ALA A 52 -8.17 13.41 -4.83
N VAL A 53 -6.90 13.20 -5.17
CA VAL A 53 -6.29 13.66 -6.42
C VAL A 53 -5.68 12.45 -7.10
N THR A 54 -6.26 11.99 -8.20
CA THR A 54 -5.80 10.81 -8.94
C THR A 54 -4.54 11.08 -9.74
N VAL A 55 -3.67 10.06 -9.84
CA VAL A 55 -2.37 10.11 -10.51
C VAL A 55 -2.07 8.78 -11.22
N GLY A 56 -0.98 8.71 -11.98
CA GLY A 56 -0.62 7.55 -12.80
C GLY A 56 -0.16 6.31 -12.04
N SER A 57 0.29 6.45 -10.77
CA SER A 57 0.74 5.33 -9.95
C SER A 57 0.79 5.68 -8.46
N GLY A 58 0.89 4.66 -7.59
CA GLY A 58 1.15 4.88 -6.17
C GLY A 58 2.52 5.52 -5.90
N THR A 59 3.52 5.26 -6.74
CA THR A 59 4.84 5.91 -6.66
C THR A 59 4.73 7.40 -6.94
N ASP A 60 3.98 7.78 -7.97
CA ASP A 60 3.71 9.18 -8.28
C ASP A 60 2.92 9.86 -7.16
N ALA A 61 1.98 9.13 -6.54
CA ALA A 61 1.23 9.64 -5.39
C ALA A 61 2.16 10.04 -4.25
N LEU A 62 3.11 9.17 -3.87
CA LEU A 62 4.12 9.46 -2.84
C LEU A 62 5.05 10.59 -3.26
N HIS A 63 5.59 10.53 -4.49
CA HIS A 63 6.50 11.55 -5.01
C HIS A 63 5.85 12.93 -5.05
N LEU A 64 4.64 13.05 -5.62
CA LEU A 64 3.95 14.33 -5.75
C LEU A 64 3.48 14.88 -4.40
N ALA A 65 3.09 14.01 -3.46
CA ALA A 65 2.77 14.39 -2.10
C ALA A 65 4.00 14.99 -1.38
N LEU A 66 5.17 14.35 -1.47
CA LEU A 66 6.42 14.88 -0.92
C LEU A 66 6.77 16.26 -1.52
N ARG A 67 6.65 16.41 -2.82
CA ARG A 67 6.89 17.69 -3.49
C ARG A 67 5.89 18.77 -3.08
N ALA A 68 4.62 18.42 -2.92
CA ALA A 68 3.61 19.36 -2.45
C ALA A 68 3.87 19.82 -1.01
N LEU A 69 4.42 18.95 -0.17
CA LEU A 69 4.89 19.24 1.19
C LEU A 69 6.21 20.03 1.23
N GLY A 70 6.83 20.31 0.07
CA GLY A 70 8.08 21.06 -0.01
C GLY A 70 9.33 20.24 0.29
N VAL A 71 9.22 18.91 0.32
CA VAL A 71 10.35 18.00 0.52
C VAL A 71 11.23 17.94 -0.74
N GLY A 72 12.54 18.05 -0.59
CA GLY A 72 13.47 18.09 -1.71
C GLY A 72 14.95 17.86 -1.32
N PRO A 73 15.89 18.34 -2.15
CA PRO A 73 17.33 18.15 -1.92
C PRO A 73 17.80 18.67 -0.56
N GLY A 74 18.57 17.85 0.17
CA GLY A 74 19.05 18.14 1.51
C GLY A 74 18.15 17.67 2.64
N ASP A 75 16.89 17.34 2.35
CA ASP A 75 15.94 16.82 3.33
C ASP A 75 16.07 15.31 3.51
N GLU A 76 15.68 14.83 4.67
CA GLU A 76 15.57 13.42 5.01
C GLU A 76 14.09 13.03 5.20
N VAL A 77 13.76 11.79 4.78
CA VAL A 77 12.44 11.19 4.95
C VAL A 77 12.62 9.85 5.65
N VAL A 78 12.08 9.73 6.87
CA VAL A 78 12.13 8.49 7.65
C VAL A 78 11.02 7.54 7.17
N THR A 79 11.36 6.27 6.90
CA THR A 79 10.39 5.27 6.48
C THR A 79 10.82 3.84 6.84
N SER A 80 9.94 2.86 6.63
CA SER A 80 10.16 1.45 6.93
C SER A 80 11.24 0.82 6.04
N SER A 81 12.02 -0.09 6.62
CA SER A 81 12.95 -0.96 5.89
C SER A 81 12.28 -2.13 5.18
N ILE A 82 11.03 -2.47 5.53
CA ILE A 82 10.22 -3.47 4.80
C ILE A 82 9.05 -2.77 4.12
N SER A 83 9.13 -2.68 2.81
CA SER A 83 8.08 -2.17 1.92
C SER A 83 8.39 -2.58 0.49
N ALA A 84 7.46 -2.31 -0.43
CA ALA A 84 7.80 -2.22 -1.84
C ALA A 84 8.86 -1.12 -2.03
N ALA A 85 9.87 -1.36 -2.88
CA ALA A 85 10.95 -0.41 -3.10
C ALA A 85 10.48 0.99 -3.53
N PHE A 86 9.27 1.06 -4.07
CA PHE A 86 8.64 2.29 -4.56
C PHE A 86 8.46 3.37 -3.50
N THR A 87 8.30 3.02 -2.21
CA THR A 87 8.28 4.00 -1.11
C THR A 87 9.59 4.76 -1.03
N GLY A 88 10.73 4.04 -0.99
CA GLY A 88 12.06 4.68 -0.97
C GLY A 88 12.41 5.37 -2.30
N LEU A 89 12.01 4.79 -3.44
CA LEU A 89 12.25 5.39 -4.76
C LEU A 89 11.51 6.73 -4.93
N ALA A 90 10.30 6.87 -4.41
CA ALA A 90 9.56 8.12 -4.44
C ALA A 90 10.28 9.23 -3.66
N VAL A 91 10.94 8.89 -2.55
CA VAL A 91 11.78 9.84 -1.78
C VAL A 91 12.98 10.29 -2.61
N LEU A 92 13.67 9.35 -3.28
CA LEU A 92 14.80 9.69 -4.16
C LEU A 92 14.35 10.55 -5.34
N GLN A 93 13.19 10.26 -5.94
CA GLN A 93 12.61 11.07 -7.02
C GLN A 93 12.26 12.49 -6.58
N ALA A 94 11.89 12.70 -5.31
CA ALA A 94 11.70 14.02 -4.73
C ALA A 94 13.03 14.78 -4.50
N GLY A 95 14.18 14.10 -4.68
CA GLY A 95 15.51 14.64 -4.42
C GLY A 95 15.94 14.54 -2.96
N ALA A 96 15.12 13.95 -2.09
CA ALA A 96 15.41 13.78 -0.67
C ALA A 96 16.12 12.43 -0.40
N ARG A 97 16.65 12.30 0.82
CA ARG A 97 17.33 11.09 1.29
C ARG A 97 16.37 10.23 2.12
N PRO A 98 16.06 8.98 1.72
CA PRO A 98 15.34 8.07 2.58
C PRO A 98 16.23 7.61 3.75
N VAL A 99 15.65 7.59 4.96
CA VAL A 99 16.25 7.03 6.18
C VAL A 99 15.42 5.83 6.58
N PHE A 100 15.94 4.64 6.33
CA PHE A 100 15.25 3.39 6.65
C PHE A 100 15.43 3.04 8.12
N VAL A 101 14.34 2.66 8.78
CA VAL A 101 14.35 2.22 10.18
C VAL A 101 13.79 0.81 10.32
N ASP A 102 14.10 0.17 11.43
CA ASP A 102 13.64 -1.19 11.70
C ASP A 102 12.14 -1.23 12.02
N VAL A 103 11.57 -2.41 12.09
CA VAL A 103 10.14 -2.68 12.15
C VAL A 103 9.74 -3.37 13.45
N ASP A 104 8.48 -3.25 13.84
CA ASP A 104 7.89 -4.06 14.91
C ASP A 104 7.90 -5.55 14.51
N PRO A 105 8.47 -6.45 15.30
CA PRO A 105 8.63 -7.85 14.93
C PRO A 105 7.32 -8.61 14.79
N ARG A 106 6.21 -8.10 15.34
CA ARG A 106 4.89 -8.75 15.30
C ARG A 106 4.11 -8.40 14.06
N THR A 107 4.18 -7.14 13.60
CA THR A 107 3.38 -6.61 12.48
C THR A 107 4.20 -6.36 11.23
N LEU A 108 5.51 -6.19 11.36
CA LEU A 108 6.46 -5.72 10.33
C LEU A 108 6.16 -4.31 9.81
N ASN A 109 5.26 -3.58 10.45
CA ASN A 109 5.14 -2.15 10.26
C ASN A 109 6.30 -1.40 10.92
N VAL A 110 6.54 -0.17 10.51
CA VAL A 110 7.59 0.66 11.10
C VAL A 110 7.44 0.74 12.62
N ASP A 111 8.56 0.58 13.35
CA ASP A 111 8.59 0.73 14.79
C ASP A 111 8.65 2.22 15.16
N PRO A 112 7.65 2.77 15.90
CA PRO A 112 7.64 4.18 16.30
C PRO A 112 8.84 4.63 17.13
N GLU A 113 9.43 3.74 17.93
CA GLU A 113 10.64 4.07 18.72
C GLU A 113 11.84 4.25 17.78
N ARG A 114 12.00 3.38 16.78
CA ARG A 114 13.05 3.52 15.77
C ARG A 114 12.83 4.76 14.89
N VAL A 115 11.58 5.14 14.62
CA VAL A 115 11.27 6.42 13.96
C VAL A 115 11.78 7.59 14.81
N ALA A 116 11.49 7.59 16.11
CA ALA A 116 11.89 8.67 17.01
C ALA A 116 13.41 8.82 17.09
N GLU A 117 14.16 7.70 17.17
CA GLU A 117 15.62 7.67 17.16
C GLU A 117 16.25 8.20 15.87
N ALA A 118 15.58 7.99 14.74
CA ALA A 118 16.08 8.37 13.42
C ALA A 118 15.80 9.83 13.02
N VAL A 119 14.91 10.53 13.74
CA VAL A 119 14.58 11.93 13.45
C VAL A 119 15.79 12.84 13.68
N SER A 120 16.16 13.62 12.69
CA SER A 120 17.25 14.58 12.68
C SER A 120 16.73 16.00 12.36
N PRO A 121 17.57 17.04 12.48
CA PRO A 121 17.21 18.40 12.02
C PRO A 121 16.90 18.50 10.51
N ARG A 122 17.31 17.51 9.71
CA ARG A 122 17.00 17.43 8.28
C ARG A 122 15.73 16.67 7.98
N THR A 123 15.13 16.00 8.94
CA THR A 123 13.88 15.23 8.72
C THR A 123 12.73 16.18 8.43
N ARG A 124 12.12 16.06 7.25
CA ARG A 124 10.99 16.86 6.81
C ARG A 124 9.69 16.06 6.73
N ALA A 125 9.79 14.75 6.52
CA ALA A 125 8.63 13.88 6.49
C ALA A 125 8.93 12.51 7.12
N ILE A 126 7.86 11.87 7.61
CA ILE A 126 7.84 10.46 7.98
C ILE A 126 6.82 9.79 7.06
N ILE A 127 7.20 8.64 6.46
CA ILE A 127 6.30 7.81 5.65
C ILE A 127 6.06 6.49 6.39
N PRO A 128 5.06 6.39 7.28
CA PRO A 128 4.60 5.10 7.76
C PRO A 128 3.92 4.35 6.64
N VAL A 129 4.30 3.08 6.46
CA VAL A 129 3.66 2.17 5.49
C VAL A 129 2.65 1.31 6.25
N HIS A 130 1.41 1.23 5.76
CA HIS A 130 0.40 0.29 6.28
C HIS A 130 0.58 -1.06 5.58
N LEU A 131 1.63 -1.78 6.00
CA LEU A 131 2.14 -2.95 5.30
C LEU A 131 1.13 -4.10 5.31
N TYR A 132 0.96 -4.77 4.18
CA TYR A 132 0.05 -5.92 3.96
C TYR A 132 -1.44 -5.62 4.23
N GLY A 133 -1.78 -4.35 4.41
CA GLY A 133 -3.14 -3.92 4.76
C GLY A 133 -3.40 -3.84 6.26
N HIS A 134 -2.35 -3.93 7.09
CA HIS A 134 -2.42 -3.69 8.53
C HIS A 134 -1.95 -2.26 8.84
N PRO A 135 -2.75 -1.42 9.50
CA PRO A 135 -2.33 -0.09 9.92
C PRO A 135 -1.05 -0.09 10.77
N ALA A 136 -0.12 0.82 10.49
CA ALA A 136 0.98 1.11 11.40
C ALA A 136 0.44 1.71 12.71
N ASP A 137 1.23 1.70 13.78
CA ASP A 137 0.87 2.39 15.02
C ASP A 137 1.08 3.90 14.86
N MET A 138 -0.01 4.60 14.55
CA MET A 138 0.03 5.98 14.11
C MET A 138 0.11 7.01 15.25
N ASP A 139 -0.47 6.72 16.43
CA ASP A 139 -0.56 7.74 17.49
C ASP A 139 0.83 8.22 17.96
N PRO A 140 1.83 7.34 18.23
CA PRO A 140 3.17 7.79 18.59
C PRO A 140 3.87 8.58 17.47
N ILE A 141 3.69 8.15 16.22
CA ILE A 141 4.26 8.81 15.04
C ILE A 141 3.65 10.21 14.86
N LEU A 142 2.33 10.33 14.98
CA LEU A 142 1.62 11.61 14.86
C LEU A 142 1.96 12.57 16.01
N ALA A 143 2.16 12.04 17.23
CA ALA A 143 2.59 12.83 18.38
C ALA A 143 3.98 13.41 18.16
N LEU A 144 4.94 12.57 17.77
CA LEU A 144 6.32 12.97 17.44
C LEU A 144 6.35 14.01 16.31
N ALA A 145 5.62 13.74 15.24
CA ALA A 145 5.58 14.62 14.08
C ALA A 145 5.03 16.01 14.44
N ARG A 146 4.00 16.07 15.29
CA ARG A 146 3.44 17.34 15.80
C ARG A 146 4.44 18.09 16.66
N GLU A 147 5.12 17.42 17.59
CA GLU A 147 6.16 18.00 18.45
C GLU A 147 7.30 18.61 17.65
N ARG A 148 7.74 17.92 16.60
CA ARG A 148 8.90 18.30 15.79
C ARG A 148 8.56 19.14 14.56
N GLY A 149 7.28 19.39 14.27
CA GLY A 149 6.87 20.12 13.08
C GLY A 149 7.14 19.38 11.76
N ILE A 150 7.16 18.03 11.80
CA ILE A 150 7.47 17.14 10.66
C ILE A 150 6.15 16.73 10.00
N ALA A 151 6.13 16.61 8.66
CA ALA A 151 4.98 16.10 7.92
C ALA A 151 4.86 14.56 8.05
N VAL A 152 3.62 14.05 8.05
CA VAL A 152 3.36 12.60 7.96
C VAL A 152 2.61 12.33 6.67
N LEU A 153 3.22 11.54 5.79
CA LEU A 153 2.64 11.04 4.54
C LEU A 153 2.36 9.54 4.70
N GLU A 154 1.08 9.16 4.82
CA GLU A 154 0.72 7.75 4.98
C GLU A 154 0.85 6.99 3.65
N ASP A 155 1.72 5.99 3.59
CA ASP A 155 1.71 5.02 2.48
C ASP A 155 0.63 3.98 2.73
N ALA A 156 -0.59 4.26 2.25
CA ALA A 156 -1.75 3.39 2.34
C ALA A 156 -1.97 2.55 1.07
N CYS A 157 -0.94 2.41 0.21
CA CYS A 157 -1.01 1.67 -1.06
C CYS A 157 -1.39 0.18 -0.92
N GLN A 158 -1.35 -0.36 0.28
CA GLN A 158 -1.77 -1.73 0.59
C GLN A 158 -2.96 -1.79 1.56
N ALA A 159 -3.58 -0.65 1.92
CA ALA A 159 -4.49 -0.57 3.05
C ALA A 159 -5.83 0.10 2.72
N HIS A 160 -6.36 -0.10 1.51
CA HIS A 160 -7.63 0.46 1.05
C HIS A 160 -8.79 0.06 1.96
N GLY A 161 -9.30 1.01 2.75
CA GLY A 161 -10.39 0.78 3.70
C GLY A 161 -9.98 0.13 5.02
N ALA A 162 -8.68 0.05 5.34
CA ALA A 162 -8.21 -0.32 6.67
C ALA A 162 -8.52 0.79 7.68
N LEU A 163 -8.75 0.40 8.96
CA LEU A 163 -9.07 1.36 10.00
C LEU A 163 -8.03 1.31 11.13
N TYR A 164 -7.57 2.48 11.55
CA TYR A 164 -6.80 2.69 12.76
C TYR A 164 -7.70 3.30 13.84
N LYS A 165 -7.97 2.58 14.93
CA LYS A 165 -8.89 3.00 16.00
C LYS A 165 -10.24 3.49 15.45
N GLY A 166 -10.79 2.76 14.47
CA GLY A 166 -12.08 3.07 13.83
C GLY A 166 -12.05 4.17 12.77
N ARG A 167 -10.91 4.83 12.52
CA ARG A 167 -10.76 5.86 11.47
C ARG A 167 -10.05 5.29 10.25
N PRO A 168 -10.50 5.57 9.02
CA PRO A 168 -9.81 5.14 7.81
C PRO A 168 -8.36 5.66 7.78
N VAL A 169 -7.42 4.78 7.36
CA VAL A 169 -6.03 5.19 7.13
C VAL A 169 -5.87 5.94 5.81
N GLY A 170 -4.81 6.75 5.71
CA GLY A 170 -4.45 7.52 4.52
C GLY A 170 -4.52 9.03 4.70
N ALA A 171 -5.09 9.54 5.83
CA ALA A 171 -5.05 10.96 6.18
C ALA A 171 -5.35 11.18 7.68
N LEU A 172 -4.76 10.37 8.55
CA LEU A 172 -5.02 10.35 9.99
C LEU A 172 -4.53 11.60 10.74
N ALA A 173 -3.62 12.38 10.15
CA ALA A 173 -3.09 13.61 10.75
C ALA A 173 -4.12 14.79 10.82
N GLY A 174 -5.42 14.50 10.65
CA GLY A 174 -6.48 15.49 10.69
C GLY A 174 -6.41 16.48 9.51
N GLU A 175 -6.49 17.80 9.77
CA GLU A 175 -6.44 18.81 8.71
C GLU A 175 -5.15 18.80 7.89
N ARG A 176 -4.05 18.31 8.45
CA ARG A 176 -2.76 18.12 7.75
C ARG A 176 -2.60 16.73 7.17
N GLY A 177 -3.66 15.88 7.23
CA GLY A 177 -3.62 14.50 6.75
C GLY A 177 -3.36 14.46 5.24
N ILE A 178 -2.36 13.67 4.87
CA ILE A 178 -2.03 13.36 3.47
C ILE A 178 -1.58 11.90 3.38
N GLY A 179 -1.98 11.22 2.32
CA GLY A 179 -1.63 9.83 2.10
C GLY A 179 -1.66 9.44 0.63
N ALA A 180 -1.08 8.30 0.34
CA ALA A 180 -0.96 7.77 -1.01
C ALA A 180 -1.66 6.41 -1.13
N LEU A 181 -2.36 6.20 -2.23
CA LEU A 181 -2.96 4.94 -2.65
C LEU A 181 -2.37 4.48 -3.98
N SER A 182 -2.32 3.18 -4.18
CA SER A 182 -1.97 2.54 -5.44
C SER A 182 -3.17 1.75 -5.95
N PHE A 183 -3.46 1.86 -7.23
CA PHE A 183 -4.48 1.07 -7.91
C PHE A 183 -3.86 0.00 -8.82
N TYR A 184 -2.60 -0.39 -8.57
CA TYR A 184 -1.99 -1.53 -9.24
C TYR A 184 -2.94 -2.76 -9.15
N PRO A 185 -3.09 -3.57 -10.21
CA PRO A 185 -4.17 -4.56 -10.31
C PRO A 185 -4.30 -5.54 -9.14
N THR A 186 -3.19 -5.85 -8.43
CA THR A 186 -3.21 -6.76 -7.26
C THR A 186 -3.77 -6.13 -5.99
N LYS A 187 -3.93 -4.79 -5.94
CA LYS A 187 -4.39 -4.08 -4.75
C LYS A 187 -5.85 -4.41 -4.41
N ASN A 188 -6.24 -4.23 -3.15
CA ASN A 188 -7.62 -4.47 -2.72
C ASN A 188 -8.63 -3.65 -3.54
N LEU A 189 -8.24 -2.43 -3.91
CA LEU A 189 -8.90 -1.62 -4.92
C LEU A 189 -7.91 -1.47 -6.10
N GLY A 190 -7.87 -2.44 -6.99
CA GLY A 190 -6.99 -2.45 -8.16
C GLY A 190 -7.69 -2.02 -9.44
N GLY A 191 -7.01 -1.31 -10.34
CA GLY A 191 -7.45 -1.02 -11.71
C GLY A 191 -7.23 -2.19 -12.67
N LEU A 192 -7.39 -1.93 -13.96
CA LEU A 192 -6.98 -2.84 -15.06
C LEU A 192 -5.59 -2.47 -15.61
N GLY A 193 -4.86 -1.61 -14.92
CA GLY A 193 -3.52 -1.13 -15.22
C GLY A 193 -3.00 -0.32 -14.04
N ASP A 194 -1.99 0.53 -14.29
CA ASP A 194 -1.46 1.40 -13.25
C ASP A 194 -2.44 2.52 -12.87
N GLY A 195 -2.28 3.02 -11.66
CA GLY A 195 -3.03 4.13 -11.11
C GLY A 195 -2.67 4.39 -9.66
N GLY A 196 -3.01 5.56 -9.18
CA GLY A 196 -2.86 5.95 -7.79
C GLY A 196 -3.73 7.15 -7.44
N ALA A 197 -3.76 7.50 -6.16
CA ALA A 197 -4.38 8.71 -5.67
C ALA A 197 -3.63 9.27 -4.47
N ILE A 198 -3.69 10.58 -4.33
CA ILE A 198 -3.26 11.31 -3.14
C ILE A 198 -4.52 11.71 -2.37
N LEU A 199 -4.63 11.28 -1.13
CA LEU A 199 -5.67 11.67 -0.20
C LEU A 199 -5.20 12.90 0.56
N VAL A 200 -6.04 13.91 0.70
CA VAL A 200 -5.62 15.16 1.33
C VAL A 200 -6.77 15.84 2.06
N ASN A 201 -6.49 16.33 3.28
CA ASN A 201 -7.41 17.11 4.08
C ASN A 201 -7.09 18.61 4.06
N ASP A 202 -5.85 19.00 3.76
CA ASP A 202 -5.46 20.41 3.60
C ASP A 202 -6.01 20.97 2.27
N PRO A 203 -6.93 21.98 2.33
CA PRO A 203 -7.53 22.54 1.13
C PRO A 203 -6.53 23.27 0.23
N GLY A 204 -5.39 23.71 0.78
CA GLY A 204 -4.33 24.38 0.02
C GLY A 204 -3.49 23.45 -0.82
N LEU A 205 -3.41 22.17 -0.43
CA LEU A 205 -2.56 21.19 -1.15
C LEU A 205 -3.24 20.60 -2.39
N ALA A 206 -4.57 20.41 -2.40
CA ALA A 206 -5.24 19.76 -3.54
C ALA A 206 -5.07 20.52 -4.87
N PRO A 207 -5.22 21.86 -4.95
CA PRO A 207 -4.93 22.60 -6.18
C PRO A 207 -3.49 22.44 -6.64
N ARG A 208 -2.52 22.49 -5.70
CA ARG A 208 -1.10 22.28 -6.00
C ARG A 208 -0.82 20.89 -6.55
N LEU A 209 -1.43 19.86 -5.98
CA LEU A 209 -1.30 18.48 -6.45
C LEU A 209 -1.86 18.30 -7.86
N ARG A 210 -3.04 18.89 -8.15
CA ARG A 210 -3.63 18.90 -9.48
C ARG A 210 -2.75 19.63 -10.50
N GLN A 211 -2.10 20.71 -10.10
CA GLN A 211 -1.13 21.42 -10.92
C GLN A 211 0.10 20.55 -11.18
N LEU A 212 0.70 19.96 -10.12
CA LEU A 212 1.91 19.14 -10.24
C LEU A 212 1.70 17.90 -11.11
N ARG A 213 0.55 17.19 -10.98
CA ARG A 213 0.26 15.98 -11.78
C ARG A 213 0.10 16.26 -13.28
N ASN A 214 -0.19 17.50 -13.64
CA ASN A 214 -0.42 17.93 -15.04
C ASN A 214 0.65 18.90 -15.55
N GLY A 215 1.91 18.54 -15.38
CA GLY A 215 3.04 19.30 -15.90
C GLY A 215 3.29 20.64 -15.21
N GLY A 216 2.64 20.93 -14.08
CA GLY A 216 2.76 22.22 -13.39
C GLY A 216 1.95 23.34 -14.03
N GLN A 217 0.93 22.99 -14.84
CA GLN A 217 0.10 23.98 -15.55
C GLN A 217 -0.89 24.66 -14.58
N SER A 218 -0.99 26.00 -14.71
CA SER A 218 -2.08 26.79 -14.14
C SER A 218 -3.23 26.99 -15.13
N ASP A 219 -2.89 27.05 -16.43
CA ASP A 219 -3.79 27.17 -17.55
C ASP A 219 -3.18 26.46 -18.76
N ARG A 220 -3.93 26.27 -19.86
CA ARG A 220 -3.49 25.57 -21.06
C ARG A 220 -2.20 26.16 -21.59
N TYR A 221 -1.13 25.32 -21.66
CA TYR A 221 0.23 25.67 -22.12
C TYR A 221 1.02 26.65 -21.21
N ARG A 222 0.49 27.03 -20.03
CA ARG A 222 1.21 27.85 -19.06
C ARG A 222 1.67 27.00 -17.88
N HIS A 223 2.97 26.67 -17.85
CA HIS A 223 3.62 25.90 -16.80
C HIS A 223 4.27 26.85 -15.77
N GLU A 224 3.74 26.93 -14.58
CA GLU A 224 4.26 27.85 -13.53
C GLU A 224 5.29 27.19 -12.63
N VAL A 225 5.21 25.87 -12.49
CA VAL A 225 6.17 25.09 -11.70
C VAL A 225 6.57 23.83 -12.46
N PRO A 226 7.77 23.27 -12.23
CA PRO A 226 8.11 21.98 -12.78
C PRO A 226 7.14 20.91 -12.23
N GLY A 227 6.31 20.33 -13.08
CA GLY A 227 5.40 19.25 -12.77
C GLY A 227 5.76 17.98 -13.52
N VAL A 228 4.90 16.96 -13.39
CA VAL A 228 5.03 15.69 -14.13
C VAL A 228 3.75 15.40 -14.92
N ASN A 229 3.84 14.52 -15.89
CA ASN A 229 2.67 13.97 -16.58
C ASN A 229 2.23 12.68 -15.85
N SER A 230 1.40 12.82 -14.81
CA SER A 230 0.91 11.71 -14.00
C SER A 230 -0.59 11.85 -13.76
N ARG A 231 -1.39 11.14 -14.53
CA ARG A 231 -2.85 11.21 -14.54
C ARG A 231 -3.44 9.81 -14.56
N LEU A 232 -4.58 9.62 -13.92
CA LEU A 232 -5.37 8.42 -14.04
C LEU A 232 -6.21 8.52 -15.34
N ASP A 233 -6.18 7.49 -16.17
CA ASP A 233 -7.00 7.41 -17.37
C ASP A 233 -8.48 7.27 -17.01
N GLU A 234 -9.38 7.84 -17.82
CA GLU A 234 -10.84 7.73 -17.61
C GLU A 234 -11.31 6.26 -17.62
N LEU A 235 -10.70 5.41 -18.42
CA LEU A 235 -10.97 3.97 -18.43
C LEU A 235 -10.68 3.34 -17.05
N GLN A 236 -9.55 3.70 -16.45
CA GLN A 236 -9.20 3.20 -15.12
C GLN A 236 -10.13 3.78 -14.05
N ALA A 237 -10.46 5.06 -14.15
CA ALA A 237 -11.39 5.72 -13.23
C ALA A 237 -12.77 5.08 -13.25
N ALA A 238 -13.34 4.84 -14.44
CA ALA A 238 -14.63 4.19 -14.61
C ALA A 238 -14.65 2.76 -14.01
N VAL A 239 -13.60 1.99 -14.24
CA VAL A 239 -13.42 0.64 -13.65
C VAL A 239 -13.30 0.72 -12.14
N LEU A 240 -12.50 1.66 -11.62
CA LEU A 240 -12.29 1.83 -10.18
C LEU A 240 -13.57 2.28 -9.45
N ARG A 241 -14.44 3.07 -10.08
CA ARG A 241 -15.77 3.42 -9.54
C ARG A 241 -16.64 2.18 -9.32
N VAL A 242 -16.68 1.27 -10.29
CA VAL A 242 -17.36 -0.03 -10.12
C VAL A 242 -16.76 -0.79 -8.95
N ARG A 243 -15.44 -0.94 -8.92
CA ARG A 243 -14.72 -1.73 -7.91
C ARG A 243 -14.81 -1.12 -6.50
N LEU A 244 -14.88 0.20 -6.39
CA LEU A 244 -15.00 0.90 -5.11
C LEU A 244 -16.29 0.50 -4.37
N SER A 245 -17.40 0.30 -5.09
CA SER A 245 -18.67 -0.14 -4.50
C SER A 245 -18.60 -1.55 -3.89
N HIS A 246 -17.71 -2.40 -4.40
CA HIS A 246 -17.52 -3.78 -3.92
C HIS A 246 -16.44 -3.89 -2.82
N LEU A 247 -15.58 -2.89 -2.66
CA LEU A 247 -14.41 -2.92 -1.76
C LEU A 247 -14.76 -3.34 -0.30
N PRO A 248 -15.85 -2.85 0.33
CA PRO A 248 -16.20 -3.28 1.68
C PRO A 248 -16.43 -4.80 1.79
N ALA A 249 -17.20 -5.36 0.87
CA ALA A 249 -17.50 -6.80 0.84
C ALA A 249 -16.24 -7.64 0.57
N TRP A 250 -15.36 -7.18 -0.32
CA TRP A 250 -14.08 -7.84 -0.58
C TRP A 250 -13.16 -7.84 0.65
N ASN A 251 -13.09 -6.72 1.36
CA ASN A 251 -12.33 -6.64 2.60
C ASN A 251 -12.92 -7.52 3.70
N ASP A 252 -14.26 -7.63 3.80
CA ASP A 252 -14.91 -8.57 4.74
C ASP A 252 -14.58 -10.02 4.39
N ARG A 253 -14.60 -10.37 3.11
CA ARG A 253 -14.21 -11.71 2.66
C ARG A 253 -12.74 -12.02 2.96
N ARG A 254 -11.82 -11.08 2.72
CA ARG A 254 -10.39 -11.23 3.08
C ARG A 254 -10.21 -11.46 4.58
N ARG A 255 -10.93 -10.73 5.44
CA ARG A 255 -10.91 -10.94 6.88
C ARG A 255 -11.42 -12.33 7.29
N ALA A 256 -12.50 -12.80 6.69
CA ALA A 256 -13.04 -14.14 6.95
C ALA A 256 -12.02 -15.24 6.58
N LEU A 257 -11.37 -15.13 5.42
CA LEU A 257 -10.31 -16.04 5.00
C LEU A 257 -9.09 -15.99 5.93
N ALA A 258 -8.68 -14.80 6.34
CA ALA A 258 -7.57 -14.62 7.27
C ALA A 258 -7.87 -15.28 8.64
N ALA A 259 -9.10 -15.13 9.14
CA ALA A 259 -9.54 -15.79 10.38
C ALA A 259 -9.55 -17.33 10.25
N LEU A 260 -9.93 -17.86 9.09
CA LEU A 260 -9.85 -19.30 8.81
C LEU A 260 -8.39 -19.78 8.85
N TYR A 261 -7.49 -19.07 8.18
CA TYR A 261 -6.07 -19.41 8.17
C TYR A 261 -5.45 -19.34 9.56
N ARG A 262 -5.73 -18.29 10.35
CA ARG A 262 -5.22 -18.17 11.72
C ARG A 262 -5.58 -19.37 12.57
N ARG A 263 -6.86 -19.77 12.61
CA ARG A 263 -7.30 -20.97 13.34
C ARG A 263 -6.61 -22.24 12.86
N ALA A 264 -6.40 -22.35 11.55
CA ALA A 264 -5.78 -23.53 10.96
C ALA A 264 -4.27 -23.65 11.25
N LEU A 265 -3.61 -22.54 11.54
CA LEU A 265 -2.18 -22.46 11.84
C LEU A 265 -1.84 -22.71 13.30
N GLU A 266 -2.83 -22.71 14.20
CA GLU A 266 -2.61 -22.99 15.63
C GLU A 266 -1.89 -24.33 15.82
N GLY A 267 -0.77 -24.29 16.57
CA GLY A 267 0.02 -25.49 16.89
C GLY A 267 0.85 -26.07 15.72
N THR A 268 0.91 -25.40 14.57
CA THR A 268 1.66 -25.91 13.41
C THR A 268 3.13 -25.50 13.37
N GLY A 269 3.56 -24.50 14.14
CA GLY A 269 4.87 -23.89 14.06
C GLY A 269 5.01 -22.84 12.93
N VAL A 270 3.96 -22.60 12.15
CA VAL A 270 3.88 -21.48 11.21
C VAL A 270 3.15 -20.33 11.87
N GLU A 271 3.78 -19.18 11.96
CA GLU A 271 3.26 -18.02 12.69
C GLU A 271 2.70 -16.96 11.73
N PRO A 272 1.38 -16.68 11.76
CA PRO A 272 0.85 -15.53 11.04
C PRO A 272 1.30 -14.23 11.72
N LEU A 273 1.51 -13.16 10.95
CA LEU A 273 1.82 -11.85 11.53
C LEU A 273 0.72 -11.40 12.51
N GLY A 274 1.14 -10.71 13.57
CA GLY A 274 0.25 -10.25 14.63
C GLY A 274 -0.76 -9.22 14.12
N GLU A 275 -1.97 -9.26 14.67
CA GLU A 275 -2.99 -8.22 14.49
C GLU A 275 -3.09 -7.42 15.78
N GLN A 276 -3.05 -6.10 15.69
CA GLN A 276 -3.05 -5.23 16.85
C GLN A 276 -4.47 -4.73 17.18
N PRO A 277 -4.81 -4.51 18.45
CA PRO A 277 -6.16 -4.09 18.85
C PRO A 277 -6.60 -2.74 18.24
N TYR A 278 -5.65 -1.89 17.87
CA TYR A 278 -5.95 -0.62 17.22
C TYR A 278 -6.27 -0.75 15.72
N ALA A 279 -6.03 -1.93 15.13
CA ALA A 279 -6.10 -2.14 13.70
C ALA A 279 -7.34 -2.94 13.30
N ARG A 280 -8.05 -2.48 12.26
CA ARG A 280 -8.94 -3.32 11.46
C ARG A 280 -8.29 -3.53 10.10
N ALA A 281 -7.50 -4.59 10.00
CA ALA A 281 -6.73 -4.91 8.80
C ALA A 281 -7.64 -5.32 7.63
N VAL A 282 -7.15 -5.10 6.39
CA VAL A 282 -7.84 -5.48 5.15
C VAL A 282 -7.15 -6.63 4.42
N PHE A 283 -6.07 -7.15 4.98
CA PHE A 283 -5.33 -8.30 4.46
C PHE A 283 -5.11 -8.23 2.95
N HIS A 284 -4.40 -7.19 2.51
CA HIS A 284 -3.88 -7.15 1.15
C HIS A 284 -3.09 -8.42 0.86
N LEU A 285 -2.26 -8.83 1.81
CA LEU A 285 -1.56 -10.10 1.84
C LEU A 285 -1.79 -10.80 3.19
N PHE A 286 -1.86 -12.12 3.17
CA PHE A 286 -1.78 -12.94 4.38
C PHE A 286 -0.37 -13.52 4.46
N VAL A 287 0.42 -12.97 5.37
CA VAL A 287 1.84 -13.30 5.52
C VAL A 287 2.05 -14.14 6.77
N VAL A 288 2.82 -15.19 6.62
CA VAL A 288 3.25 -16.08 7.71
C VAL A 288 4.77 -16.09 7.81
N ARG A 289 5.30 -16.50 8.96
CA ARG A 289 6.73 -16.69 9.21
C ARG A 289 7.03 -18.16 9.46
N HIS A 290 8.14 -18.62 8.90
CA HIS A 290 8.69 -19.94 9.17
C HIS A 290 10.20 -19.94 8.95
N PRO A 291 11.04 -20.50 9.88
CA PRO A 291 12.51 -20.50 9.75
C PRO A 291 13.01 -21.17 8.47
N ARG A 292 12.30 -22.18 8.00
CA ARG A 292 12.59 -22.91 6.76
C ARG A 292 11.62 -22.50 5.63
N ARG A 293 11.39 -21.16 5.47
CA ARG A 293 10.43 -20.59 4.53
C ARG A 293 10.56 -21.14 3.10
N ASP A 294 11.76 -21.28 2.58
CA ASP A 294 11.98 -21.72 1.19
C ASP A 294 11.59 -23.20 1.01
N ALA A 295 11.91 -24.07 1.98
CA ALA A 295 11.47 -25.45 1.99
C ALA A 295 9.94 -25.56 2.09
N LEU A 296 9.31 -24.72 2.91
CA LEU A 296 7.85 -24.67 3.04
C LEU A 296 7.20 -24.22 1.72
N ALA A 297 7.73 -23.18 1.08
CA ALA A 297 7.26 -22.70 -0.23
C ALA A 297 7.35 -23.79 -1.31
N ALA A 298 8.48 -24.52 -1.38
CA ALA A 298 8.65 -25.63 -2.32
C ALA A 298 7.62 -26.75 -2.05
N ALA A 299 7.45 -27.17 -0.79
CA ALA A 299 6.51 -28.23 -0.43
C ALA A 299 5.04 -27.84 -0.70
N LEU A 300 4.68 -26.56 -0.59
CA LEU A 300 3.37 -26.02 -0.98
C LEU A 300 3.22 -26.03 -2.51
N GLY A 301 4.27 -25.64 -3.23
CA GLY A 301 4.30 -25.66 -4.70
C GLY A 301 4.06 -27.05 -5.27
N GLU A 302 4.69 -28.11 -4.70
CA GLU A 302 4.46 -29.52 -5.08
C GLU A 302 2.98 -29.93 -4.93
N ARG A 303 2.22 -29.26 -4.05
CA ARG A 303 0.79 -29.48 -3.84
C ARG A 303 -0.09 -28.55 -4.65
N GLY A 304 0.51 -27.78 -5.57
CA GLY A 304 -0.21 -26.84 -6.43
C GLY A 304 -0.73 -25.59 -5.69
N ILE A 305 -0.11 -25.20 -4.57
CA ILE A 305 -0.40 -23.97 -3.85
C ILE A 305 0.62 -22.90 -4.22
N GLY A 306 0.20 -21.86 -4.90
CA GLY A 306 1.04 -20.70 -5.26
C GLY A 306 1.35 -19.85 -4.03
N THR A 307 2.63 -19.51 -3.83
CA THR A 307 3.08 -18.61 -2.74
C THR A 307 4.06 -17.58 -3.30
N LEU A 308 4.20 -16.44 -2.63
CA LEU A 308 5.15 -15.39 -2.98
C LEU A 308 5.83 -14.84 -1.72
N ILE A 309 6.92 -14.09 -1.92
CA ILE A 309 7.66 -13.45 -0.83
C ILE A 309 7.55 -11.93 -0.99
N HIS A 310 6.96 -11.26 -0.03
CA HIS A 310 6.82 -9.81 0.00
C HIS A 310 7.43 -9.24 1.29
N TYR A 311 8.73 -8.85 1.36
CA TYR A 311 9.69 -8.76 0.24
C TYR A 311 10.98 -9.49 0.63
N PRO A 312 11.74 -10.08 -0.33
CA PRO A 312 12.88 -10.94 0.02
C PRO A 312 14.13 -10.17 0.46
N ILE A 313 14.22 -8.87 0.19
CA ILE A 313 15.37 -8.02 0.51
C ILE A 313 14.85 -6.75 1.19
N PRO A 314 15.32 -6.42 2.41
CA PRO A 314 14.95 -5.17 3.07
C PRO A 314 15.53 -3.97 2.32
N LEU A 315 14.86 -2.82 2.38
CA LEU A 315 15.16 -1.67 1.51
C LEU A 315 16.58 -1.14 1.66
N HIS A 316 17.12 -1.08 2.88
CA HIS A 316 18.49 -0.60 3.13
C HIS A 316 19.58 -1.48 2.46
N LEU A 317 19.26 -2.73 2.10
CA LEU A 317 20.17 -3.66 1.41
C LEU A 317 19.85 -3.80 -0.08
N GLN A 318 18.84 -3.11 -0.60
CA GLN A 318 18.54 -3.13 -2.04
C GLN A 318 19.64 -2.39 -2.82
N PRO A 319 20.12 -2.95 -3.95
CA PRO A 319 21.13 -2.29 -4.78
C PRO A 319 20.78 -0.85 -5.20
N ALA A 320 19.50 -0.57 -5.42
CA ALA A 320 19.02 0.77 -5.76
C ALA A 320 19.30 1.83 -4.68
N PHE A 321 19.52 1.41 -3.43
CA PHE A 321 19.80 2.28 -2.29
C PHE A 321 21.24 2.13 -1.77
N ALA A 322 22.12 1.44 -2.50
CA ALA A 322 23.51 1.20 -2.07
C ALA A 322 24.30 2.49 -1.76
N SER A 323 23.99 3.57 -2.48
CA SER A 323 24.61 4.90 -2.24
C SER A 323 24.27 5.50 -0.87
N LEU A 324 23.26 4.99 -0.17
CA LEU A 324 22.90 5.40 1.18
C LEU A 324 23.81 4.80 2.26
N GLY A 325 24.58 3.76 1.91
CA GLY A 325 25.59 3.15 2.78
C GLY A 325 25.05 2.12 3.77
N GLY A 326 23.81 1.63 3.61
CA GLY A 326 23.24 0.59 4.48
C GLY A 326 24.06 -0.71 4.47
N LYS A 327 24.18 -1.36 5.63
CA LYS A 327 24.98 -2.57 5.80
C LYS A 327 24.19 -3.69 6.45
N PRO A 328 24.52 -4.97 6.15
CA PRO A 328 23.96 -6.11 6.86
C PRO A 328 24.19 -6.00 8.38
N GLY A 329 23.15 -6.30 9.16
CA GLY A 329 23.13 -6.25 10.61
C GLY A 329 22.67 -4.92 11.20
N GLU A 330 22.42 -3.87 10.40
CA GLU A 330 21.96 -2.56 10.89
C GLU A 330 20.48 -2.58 11.30
N LEU A 331 19.65 -3.35 10.59
CA LEU A 331 18.20 -3.45 10.85
C LEU A 331 17.81 -4.92 11.06
N PRO A 332 18.18 -5.51 12.20
CA PRO A 332 18.16 -6.97 12.40
C PRO A 332 16.75 -7.57 12.38
N VAL A 333 15.71 -6.85 12.80
CA VAL A 333 14.34 -7.36 12.79
C VAL A 333 13.86 -7.51 11.33
N ALA A 334 14.05 -6.50 10.53
CA ALA A 334 13.71 -6.52 9.10
C ALA A 334 14.49 -7.58 8.35
N GLU A 335 15.81 -7.67 8.59
CA GLU A 335 16.68 -8.64 7.92
C GLU A 335 16.30 -10.09 8.26
N ASN A 336 15.96 -10.38 9.51
CA ASN A 336 15.50 -11.70 9.93
C ASN A 336 14.12 -12.01 9.33
N ALA A 337 13.18 -11.05 9.42
CA ALA A 337 11.84 -11.24 8.89
C ALA A 337 11.85 -11.56 7.38
N THR A 338 12.65 -10.87 6.58
CA THR A 338 12.73 -11.10 5.13
C THR A 338 13.23 -12.50 4.74
N ARG A 339 13.90 -13.20 5.65
CA ARG A 339 14.31 -14.62 5.47
C ARG A 339 13.20 -15.62 5.77
N GLU A 340 12.20 -15.22 6.58
CA GLU A 340 11.19 -16.12 7.14
C GLU A 340 9.80 -15.93 6.56
N ILE A 341 9.48 -14.75 6.01
CA ILE A 341 8.13 -14.40 5.53
C ILE A 341 7.74 -15.14 4.26
N LEU A 342 6.47 -15.56 4.19
CA LEU A 342 5.84 -16.20 3.05
C LEU A 342 4.39 -15.71 2.95
N SER A 343 3.97 -15.27 1.76
CA SER A 343 2.59 -14.88 1.51
C SER A 343 1.79 -16.04 0.95
N LEU A 344 0.66 -16.35 1.58
CA LEU A 344 -0.29 -17.39 1.17
C LEU A 344 -1.38 -16.81 0.25
N PRO A 345 -2.04 -17.64 -0.58
CA PRO A 345 -3.16 -17.19 -1.42
C PRO A 345 -4.27 -16.56 -0.58
N LEU A 346 -4.64 -15.33 -0.90
CA LEU A 346 -5.76 -14.65 -0.24
C LEU A 346 -6.34 -13.57 -1.17
N TYR A 347 -7.52 -13.83 -1.74
CA TYR A 347 -8.26 -12.93 -2.60
C TYR A 347 -9.77 -13.17 -2.46
N PRO A 348 -10.65 -12.20 -2.77
CA PRO A 348 -12.09 -12.31 -2.48
C PRO A 348 -12.78 -13.52 -3.12
N GLU A 349 -12.37 -13.89 -4.34
CA GLU A 349 -12.93 -14.99 -5.12
C GLU A 349 -12.41 -16.37 -4.70
N LEU A 350 -11.47 -16.44 -3.74
CA LEU A 350 -10.98 -17.72 -3.21
C LEU A 350 -12.14 -18.45 -2.53
N ARG A 351 -12.55 -19.59 -3.11
CA ARG A 351 -13.66 -20.41 -2.59
C ARG A 351 -13.24 -21.12 -1.32
N ASP A 352 -14.22 -21.46 -0.49
CA ASP A 352 -13.95 -22.14 0.81
C ASP A 352 -13.23 -23.46 0.62
N GLU A 353 -13.57 -24.25 -0.41
CA GLU A 353 -12.87 -25.51 -0.73
C GLU A 353 -11.40 -25.27 -1.12
N GLN A 354 -11.11 -24.17 -1.81
CA GLN A 354 -9.74 -23.81 -2.16
C GLN A 354 -8.95 -23.35 -0.93
N ALA A 355 -9.59 -22.57 -0.07
CA ALA A 355 -8.99 -22.16 1.22
C ALA A 355 -8.69 -23.37 2.11
N GLN A 356 -9.60 -24.35 2.16
CA GLN A 356 -9.41 -25.60 2.85
C GLN A 356 -8.20 -26.39 2.30
N LYS A 357 -8.08 -26.49 0.98
CA LYS A 357 -6.91 -27.11 0.34
C LYS A 357 -5.58 -26.43 0.72
N VAL A 358 -5.56 -25.09 0.82
CA VAL A 358 -4.37 -24.36 1.28
C VAL A 358 -4.03 -24.76 2.71
N VAL A 359 -5.01 -24.85 3.59
CA VAL A 359 -4.84 -25.25 5.01
C VAL A 359 -4.30 -26.67 5.12
N GLU A 360 -4.90 -27.63 4.40
CA GLU A 360 -4.48 -29.03 4.41
C GLU A 360 -3.04 -29.17 3.87
N ALA A 361 -2.76 -28.55 2.71
CA ALA A 361 -1.42 -28.56 2.12
C ALA A 361 -0.37 -27.94 3.07
N LEU A 362 -0.72 -26.86 3.78
CA LEU A 362 0.17 -26.19 4.73
C LEU A 362 0.49 -27.12 5.92
N ARG A 363 -0.53 -27.72 6.55
CA ARG A 363 -0.36 -28.65 7.68
C ARG A 363 0.50 -29.89 7.32
N GLU A 364 0.33 -30.40 6.11
CA GLU A 364 1.14 -31.53 5.64
C GLU A 364 2.56 -31.11 5.28
N SER A 365 2.73 -29.92 4.69
CA SER A 365 4.04 -29.40 4.30
C SER A 365 4.92 -29.12 5.52
N VAL A 366 4.36 -28.54 6.58
CA VAL A 366 5.09 -28.28 7.84
C VAL A 366 5.65 -29.56 8.47
N LYS A 367 4.94 -30.69 8.39
CA LYS A 367 5.44 -31.99 8.93
C LYS A 367 6.68 -32.52 8.17
N ARG A 368 6.96 -32.01 6.97
CA ARG A 368 8.07 -32.44 6.11
C ARG A 368 9.27 -31.49 6.17
N VAL A 369 9.05 -30.30 6.66
CA VAL A 369 10.06 -29.25 6.80
C VAL A 369 10.26 -28.91 8.25
#